data_06a24a76f7e08abca373b8a266ac7d74
#
_entry.id   06a24a76f7e08abca373b8a266ac7d74
#
_cell.length_a   1.000
_cell.length_b   1.000
_cell.length_c   1.000
_cell.angle_alpha   90.00
_cell.angle_beta   90.00
_cell.angle_gamma   90.00
#
_symmetry.space_group_name_H-M   'P 1'
#
loop_
_entity.id
_entity.type
_entity.pdbx_description
1 polymer ?
#
loop_
_entity_poly.entity_id
_entity_poly.type
_entity_poly.pdbx_seq_one_letter_code
_entity_poly.pdbx_strand_id
1 'polypeptide(L)'
;IESYSPATGDLIGKVKSSTKEDYETAMQAATEAFKTWRLVPAPKRGEIVRQMGEELRKHKEALGKLVSFEMGKSYQEGLGEVQEMIDICDFAVGLSRQLHGLTMHSERPMHRMYEQWHPFGVVGIISAFNFPVAVWSWNTMLAWICGDVCIWKPSSKTPLCGVACQNII
;
A
#
# COMPACT_ATOMS: atom_id res chain seq x y z
N ILE A 1 -0.07 -16.61 -14.79
CA ILE A 1 1.20 -15.89 -15.08
C ILE A 1 2.33 -16.72 -14.52
N GLU A 2 3.34 -16.97 -15.31
CA GLU A 2 4.59 -17.61 -14.88
C GLU A 2 5.62 -16.52 -14.57
N SER A 3 6.36 -16.70 -13.48
CA SER A 3 7.43 -15.80 -13.06
C SER A 3 8.76 -16.53 -13.19
N TYR A 4 9.73 -15.89 -13.84
CA TYR A 4 11.04 -16.45 -14.12
C TYR A 4 12.12 -15.57 -13.50
N SER A 5 13.17 -16.20 -12.99
CA SER A 5 14.36 -15.48 -12.53
C SER A 5 15.08 -14.81 -13.71
N PRO A 6 15.25 -13.49 -13.70
CA PRO A 6 15.99 -12.83 -14.77
C PRO A 6 17.51 -13.13 -14.75
N ALA A 7 18.02 -13.65 -13.64
CA ALA A 7 19.43 -14.03 -13.49
C ALA A 7 19.75 -15.40 -14.08
N THR A 8 18.83 -16.38 -13.95
CA THR A 8 19.06 -17.77 -14.36
C THR A 8 18.15 -18.24 -15.48
N GLY A 9 17.02 -17.58 -15.71
CA GLY A 9 15.98 -18.02 -16.64
C GLY A 9 15.06 -19.10 -16.08
N ASP A 10 15.26 -19.54 -14.85
CA ASP A 10 14.46 -20.60 -14.23
C ASP A 10 13.06 -20.11 -13.83
N LEU A 11 12.09 -20.99 -13.95
CA LEU A 11 10.74 -20.76 -13.42
C LEU A 11 10.78 -20.79 -11.90
N ILE A 12 10.43 -19.65 -11.25
CA ILE A 12 10.37 -19.54 -9.79
C ILE A 12 8.97 -19.73 -9.23
N GLY A 13 7.94 -19.53 -10.02
CA GLY A 13 6.57 -19.73 -9.56
C GLY A 13 5.52 -19.37 -10.59
N LYS A 14 4.26 -19.67 -10.21
CA LYS A 14 3.07 -19.36 -11.03
C LYS A 14 2.03 -18.67 -10.18
N VAL A 15 1.41 -17.63 -10.73
CA VAL A 15 0.31 -16.90 -10.10
C VAL A 15 -0.92 -16.97 -10.99
N LYS A 16 -2.09 -17.25 -10.40
CA LYS A 16 -3.37 -17.22 -11.12
C LYS A 16 -3.70 -15.75 -11.47
N SER A 17 -4.02 -15.50 -12.72
CA SER A 17 -4.54 -14.19 -13.14
C SER A 17 -5.98 -14.01 -12.65
N SER A 18 -6.30 -12.80 -12.22
CA SER A 18 -7.68 -12.42 -11.89
C SER A 18 -8.54 -12.33 -13.15
N THR A 19 -9.78 -12.72 -13.03
CA THR A 19 -10.81 -12.54 -14.04
C THR A 19 -11.51 -11.19 -13.89
N LYS A 20 -12.42 -10.87 -14.80
CA LYS A 20 -13.27 -9.69 -14.66
C LYS A 20 -14.18 -9.81 -13.43
N GLU A 21 -14.69 -10.99 -13.17
CA GLU A 21 -15.55 -11.30 -12.03
C GLU A 21 -14.79 -11.14 -10.69
N ASP A 22 -13.53 -11.57 -10.64
CA ASP A 22 -12.67 -11.34 -9.47
C ASP A 22 -12.46 -9.84 -9.22
N TYR A 23 -12.25 -9.06 -10.29
CA TYR A 23 -12.12 -7.60 -10.19
C TYR A 23 -13.40 -6.94 -9.67
N GLU A 24 -14.56 -7.29 -10.24
CA GLU A 24 -15.85 -6.73 -9.80
C GLU A 24 -16.13 -7.07 -8.32
N THR A 25 -15.81 -8.30 -7.91
CA THR A 25 -15.93 -8.74 -6.52
C THR A 25 -15.03 -7.92 -5.59
N ALA A 26 -13.77 -7.70 -5.98
CA ALA A 26 -12.84 -6.87 -5.21
C ALA A 26 -13.30 -5.42 -5.11
N MET A 27 -13.82 -4.83 -6.22
CA MET A 27 -14.36 -3.48 -6.24
C MET A 27 -15.57 -3.34 -5.33
N GLN A 28 -16.47 -4.31 -5.33
CA GLN A 28 -17.62 -4.31 -4.44
C GLN A 28 -17.19 -4.39 -2.97
N ALA A 29 -16.29 -5.32 -2.64
CA ALA A 29 -15.76 -5.46 -1.28
C ALA A 29 -15.05 -4.18 -0.80
N ALA A 30 -14.24 -3.54 -1.66
CA ALA A 30 -13.57 -2.29 -1.34
C ALA A 30 -14.57 -1.14 -1.11
N THR A 31 -15.63 -1.07 -1.91
CA THR A 31 -16.69 -0.06 -1.78
C THR A 31 -17.44 -0.23 -0.45
N GLU A 32 -17.75 -1.46 -0.06
CA GLU A 32 -18.39 -1.73 1.24
C GLU A 32 -17.44 -1.42 2.41
N ALA A 33 -16.18 -1.84 2.33
CA ALA A 33 -15.19 -1.55 3.35
C ALA A 33 -14.97 -0.05 3.55
N PHE A 34 -15.01 0.74 2.48
CA PHE A 34 -14.87 2.20 2.57
C PHE A 34 -15.92 2.84 3.46
N LYS A 35 -17.16 2.34 3.48
CA LYS A 35 -18.25 2.92 4.27
C LYS A 35 -17.94 2.93 5.77
N THR A 36 -17.23 1.92 6.24
CA THR A 36 -16.85 1.79 7.65
C THR A 36 -15.45 2.34 7.93
N TRP A 37 -14.47 2.08 7.03
CA TRP A 37 -13.10 2.51 7.21
C TRP A 37 -12.96 4.03 7.31
N ARG A 38 -13.66 4.77 6.48
CA ARG A 38 -13.68 6.24 6.52
C ARG A 38 -14.12 6.84 7.86
N LEU A 39 -14.89 6.08 8.64
CA LEU A 39 -15.40 6.53 9.95
C LEU A 39 -14.43 6.21 11.09
N VAL A 40 -13.42 5.37 10.87
CA VAL A 40 -12.38 5.07 11.85
C VAL A 40 -11.50 6.32 12.01
N PRO A 41 -11.26 6.84 13.22
CA PRO A 41 -10.38 7.98 13.43
C PRO A 41 -8.97 7.76 12.87
N ALA A 42 -8.37 8.78 12.24
CA ALA A 42 -7.07 8.65 11.58
C ALA A 42 -5.97 8.06 12.48
N PRO A 43 -5.81 8.43 13.77
CA PRO A 43 -4.83 7.78 14.64
C PRO A 43 -5.08 6.27 14.89
N LYS A 44 -6.33 5.81 14.80
CA LYS A 44 -6.67 4.39 14.88
C LYS A 44 -6.31 3.66 13.59
N ARG A 45 -6.50 4.30 12.42
CA ARG A 45 -6.00 3.78 11.15
C ARG A 45 -4.47 3.71 11.15
N GLY A 46 -3.80 4.74 11.72
CA GLY A 46 -2.36 4.73 11.93
C GLY A 46 -1.88 3.55 12.78
N GLU A 47 -2.64 3.11 13.78
CA GLU A 47 -2.29 1.92 14.57
C GLU A 47 -2.29 0.63 13.73
N ILE A 48 -3.22 0.49 12.79
CA ILE A 48 -3.20 -0.64 11.85
C ILE A 48 -1.95 -0.58 10.96
N VAL A 49 -1.62 0.60 10.42
CA VAL A 49 -0.40 0.79 9.63
C VAL A 49 0.86 0.49 10.45
N ARG A 50 0.90 0.82 11.75
CA ARG A 50 2.00 0.46 12.64
C ARG A 50 2.19 -1.06 12.75
N GLN A 51 1.08 -1.80 12.93
CA GLN A 51 1.11 -3.26 12.99
C GLN A 51 1.64 -3.86 11.68
N MET A 52 1.27 -3.31 10.54
CA MET A 52 1.82 -3.73 9.24
C MET A 52 3.32 -3.46 9.14
N GLY A 53 3.79 -2.31 9.61
CA GLY A 53 5.23 -2.03 9.68
C GLY A 53 5.98 -3.06 10.52
N GLU A 54 5.40 -3.53 11.64
CA GLU A 54 5.99 -4.60 12.45
C GLU A 54 6.04 -5.95 11.71
N GLU A 55 4.99 -6.32 10.98
CA GLU A 55 5.01 -7.55 10.18
C GLU A 55 6.04 -7.46 9.04
N LEU A 56 6.14 -6.31 8.37
CA LEU A 56 7.17 -6.09 7.35
C LEU A 56 8.59 -6.22 7.91
N ARG A 57 8.84 -5.73 9.14
CA ARG A 57 10.15 -5.90 9.81
C ARG A 57 10.48 -7.38 10.03
N LYS A 58 9.52 -8.19 10.47
CA LYS A 58 9.70 -9.63 10.67
C LYS A 58 10.02 -10.38 9.38
N HIS A 59 9.42 -9.95 8.28
CA HIS A 59 9.54 -10.61 6.98
C HIS A 59 10.55 -9.95 6.03
N LYS A 60 11.30 -8.94 6.48
CA LYS A 60 12.19 -8.14 5.65
C LYS A 60 13.17 -8.96 4.83
N GLU A 61 13.84 -9.91 5.46
CA GLU A 61 14.84 -10.74 4.78
C GLU A 61 14.21 -11.65 3.71
N ALA A 62 13.08 -12.28 4.03
CA ALA A 62 12.39 -13.18 3.12
C ALA A 62 11.83 -12.44 1.90
N LEU A 63 11.17 -11.30 2.14
CA LEU A 63 10.62 -10.47 1.08
C LEU A 63 11.73 -9.83 0.22
N GLY A 64 12.82 -9.34 0.85
CA GLY A 64 13.97 -8.81 0.13
C GLY A 64 14.65 -9.84 -0.76
N LYS A 65 14.76 -11.10 -0.32
CA LYS A 65 15.21 -12.22 -1.16
C LYS A 65 14.30 -12.44 -2.35
N LEU A 66 12.99 -12.46 -2.13
CA LEU A 66 12.01 -12.64 -3.20
C LEU A 66 12.10 -11.53 -4.25
N VAL A 67 12.24 -10.27 -3.82
CA VAL A 67 12.47 -9.13 -4.73
C VAL A 67 13.72 -9.37 -5.59
N SER A 68 14.82 -9.82 -4.98
CA SER A 68 16.06 -10.14 -5.70
C SER A 68 15.87 -11.27 -6.71
N PHE A 69 15.18 -12.35 -6.34
CA PHE A 69 14.93 -13.50 -7.21
C PHE A 69 14.01 -13.16 -8.39
N GLU A 70 12.94 -12.42 -8.12
CA GLU A 70 11.91 -12.17 -9.14
C GLU A 70 12.22 -10.99 -10.03
N MET A 71 12.83 -9.92 -9.49
CA MET A 71 13.13 -8.71 -10.23
C MET A 71 14.59 -8.66 -10.73
N GLY A 72 15.51 -9.37 -10.10
CA GLY A 72 16.93 -9.39 -10.46
C GLY A 72 17.77 -8.30 -9.82
N LYS A 73 17.28 -7.63 -8.80
CA LYS A 73 18.05 -6.69 -7.98
C LYS A 73 19.09 -7.42 -7.13
N SER A 74 20.14 -6.70 -6.71
CA SER A 74 21.02 -7.20 -5.67
C SER A 74 20.24 -7.43 -4.37
N TYR A 75 20.72 -8.33 -3.51
CA TYR A 75 20.04 -8.59 -2.24
C TYR A 75 19.97 -7.35 -1.34
N GLN A 76 20.99 -6.50 -1.39
CA GLN A 76 20.99 -5.25 -0.61
C GLN A 76 19.93 -4.27 -1.11
N GLU A 77 19.72 -4.17 -2.42
CA GLU A 77 18.63 -3.37 -2.98
C GLU A 77 17.26 -3.95 -2.65
N GLY A 78 17.11 -5.28 -2.67
CA GLY A 78 15.89 -5.96 -2.23
C GLY A 78 15.55 -5.66 -0.77
N LEU A 79 16.55 -5.71 0.12
CA LEU A 79 16.40 -5.33 1.53
C LEU A 79 16.07 -3.84 1.69
N GLY A 80 16.70 -2.98 0.88
CA GLY A 80 16.45 -1.54 0.86
C GLY A 80 15.02 -1.23 0.48
N GLU A 81 14.49 -1.92 -0.52
CA GLU A 81 13.11 -1.74 -0.97
C GLU A 81 12.10 -2.11 0.13
N VAL A 82 12.33 -3.20 0.87
CA VAL A 82 11.47 -3.54 2.02
C VAL A 82 11.67 -2.54 3.17
N GLN A 83 12.87 -1.99 3.34
CA GLN A 83 13.09 -0.91 4.32
C GLN A 83 12.24 0.31 3.99
N GLU A 84 12.14 0.70 2.72
CA GLU A 84 11.27 1.81 2.31
C GLU A 84 9.79 1.56 2.64
N MET A 85 9.32 0.30 2.54
CA MET A 85 7.96 -0.06 2.99
C MET A 85 7.79 0.19 4.49
N ILE A 86 8.78 -0.15 5.28
CA ILE A 86 8.78 0.07 6.75
C ILE A 86 8.79 1.55 7.07
N ASP A 87 9.67 2.31 6.41
CA ASP A 87 9.84 3.73 6.65
C ASP A 87 8.57 4.53 6.33
N ILE A 88 7.86 4.16 5.25
CA ILE A 88 6.59 4.80 4.92
C ILE A 88 5.49 4.45 5.93
N CYS A 89 5.50 3.24 6.53
CA CYS A 89 4.60 2.92 7.62
C CYS A 89 4.85 3.85 8.81
N ASP A 90 6.10 4.02 9.23
CA ASP A 90 6.47 4.89 10.34
C ASP A 90 6.07 6.36 10.07
N PHE A 91 6.33 6.84 8.86
CA PHE A 91 5.89 8.18 8.44
C PHE A 91 4.37 8.33 8.48
N ALA A 92 3.63 7.37 7.92
CA ALA A 92 2.18 7.39 7.90
C ALA A 92 1.57 7.38 9.31
N VAL A 93 2.16 6.62 10.25
CA VAL A 93 1.74 6.63 11.67
C VAL A 93 1.84 8.03 12.26
N GLY A 94 2.95 8.71 12.07
CA GLY A 94 3.14 10.10 12.51
C GLY A 94 2.14 11.04 11.85
N LEU A 95 1.99 10.94 10.53
CA LEU A 95 1.10 11.77 9.74
C LEU A 95 -0.38 11.57 10.11
N SER A 96 -0.78 10.39 10.57
CA SER A 96 -2.16 10.10 10.97
C SER A 96 -2.69 11.04 12.08
N ARG A 97 -1.79 11.69 12.83
CA ARG A 97 -2.12 12.69 13.86
C ARG A 97 -2.00 14.13 13.38
N GLN A 98 -1.60 14.34 12.13
CA GLN A 98 -1.33 15.64 11.53
C GLN A 98 -2.24 15.96 10.33
N LEU A 99 -3.30 15.16 10.12
CA LEU A 99 -4.28 15.40 9.06
C LEU A 99 -5.27 16.51 9.46
N HIS A 100 -4.73 17.69 9.76
CA HIS A 100 -5.49 18.88 10.08
C HIS A 100 -5.41 19.88 8.92
N GLY A 101 -6.45 20.71 8.78
CA GLY A 101 -6.47 21.83 7.87
C GLY A 101 -6.21 23.15 8.58
N LEU A 102 -6.18 24.23 7.82
CA LEU A 102 -6.05 25.59 8.33
C LEU A 102 -7.40 26.10 8.83
N THR A 103 -7.35 26.95 9.87
CA THR A 103 -8.50 27.75 10.29
C THR A 103 -8.17 29.22 9.99
N MET A 104 -9.09 29.91 9.33
CA MET A 104 -8.87 31.29 8.88
C MET A 104 -10.08 32.16 9.18
N HIS A 105 -9.84 33.48 9.23
CA HIS A 105 -10.91 34.45 9.42
C HIS A 105 -11.71 34.65 8.13
N SER A 106 -13.02 34.89 8.29
CA SER A 106 -13.89 35.29 7.19
C SER A 106 -14.03 36.82 7.18
N GLU A 107 -14.12 37.40 6.00
CA GLU A 107 -14.53 38.81 5.80
C GLU A 107 -16.03 39.05 6.06
N ARG A 108 -16.80 37.93 6.15
CA ARG A 108 -18.27 38.00 6.32
C ARG A 108 -18.64 37.83 7.80
N PRO A 109 -19.55 38.68 8.33
CA PRO A 109 -20.08 38.50 9.68
C PRO A 109 -20.72 37.11 9.85
N MET A 110 -20.60 36.54 11.04
CA MET A 110 -21.20 35.25 11.40
C MET A 110 -20.75 34.03 10.59
N HIS A 111 -19.60 34.14 9.88
CA HIS A 111 -19.01 33.06 9.11
C HIS A 111 -17.73 32.56 9.76
N ARG A 112 -17.54 31.25 9.74
CA ARG A 112 -16.30 30.57 10.12
C ARG A 112 -15.75 29.84 8.89
N MET A 113 -14.44 29.95 8.66
CA MET A 113 -13.75 29.27 7.56
C MET A 113 -12.70 28.32 8.11
N TYR A 114 -12.66 27.11 7.59
CA TYR A 114 -11.62 26.13 7.89
C TYR A 114 -11.49 25.13 6.75
N GLU A 115 -10.32 24.50 6.64
CA GLU A 115 -10.07 23.37 5.76
C GLU A 115 -10.34 22.06 6.49
N GLN A 116 -10.85 21.10 5.78
CA GLN A 116 -11.04 19.74 6.26
C GLN A 116 -10.74 18.75 5.14
N TRP A 117 -9.90 17.77 5.43
CA TRP A 117 -9.54 16.72 4.49
C TRP A 117 -10.50 15.54 4.61
N HIS A 118 -10.97 15.06 3.46
CA HIS A 118 -11.86 13.91 3.35
C HIS A 118 -11.24 12.86 2.45
N PRO A 119 -11.48 11.55 2.70
CA PRO A 119 -10.99 10.48 1.83
C PRO A 119 -11.67 10.52 0.46
N PHE A 120 -10.96 10.08 -0.57
CA PHE A 120 -11.48 9.97 -1.93
C PHE A 120 -12.44 8.79 -2.12
N GLY A 121 -12.16 7.65 -1.46
CA GLY A 121 -12.93 6.43 -1.61
C GLY A 121 -12.07 5.20 -1.88
N VAL A 122 -12.33 4.51 -2.99
CA VAL A 122 -11.52 3.39 -3.46
C VAL A 122 -10.42 3.92 -4.36
N VAL A 123 -9.17 3.68 -3.99
CA VAL A 123 -7.97 4.13 -4.70
C VAL A 123 -7.34 2.94 -5.43
N GLY A 124 -7.18 3.06 -6.75
CA GLY A 124 -6.44 2.09 -7.56
C GLY A 124 -4.94 2.38 -7.53
N ILE A 125 -4.12 1.39 -7.19
CA ILE A 125 -2.67 1.47 -7.22
C ILE A 125 -2.15 0.55 -8.32
N ILE A 126 -1.41 1.11 -9.28
CA ILE A 126 -0.78 0.36 -10.37
C ILE A 126 0.73 0.57 -10.25
N SER A 127 1.44 -0.48 -9.87
CA SER A 127 2.89 -0.42 -9.68
C SER A 127 3.67 -1.12 -10.80
N ALA A 128 4.89 -0.66 -11.04
CA ALA A 128 5.80 -1.21 -12.04
C ALA A 128 6.69 -2.31 -11.44
N PHE A 129 7.34 -3.08 -12.32
CA PHE A 129 8.17 -4.22 -11.93
C PHE A 129 9.47 -3.84 -11.24
N ASN A 130 10.00 -2.66 -11.51
CA ASN A 130 11.31 -2.22 -11.01
C ASN A 130 11.33 -1.84 -9.52
N PHE A 131 10.15 -1.58 -8.94
CA PHE A 131 9.92 -1.45 -7.50
C PHE A 131 8.67 -2.24 -7.12
N PRO A 132 8.77 -3.59 -7.12
CA PRO A 132 7.60 -4.46 -7.02
C PRO A 132 6.83 -4.36 -5.70
N VAL A 133 7.45 -3.87 -4.62
CA VAL A 133 6.82 -3.82 -3.30
C VAL A 133 6.77 -2.41 -2.70
N ALA A 134 7.81 -1.60 -2.83
CA ALA A 134 7.89 -0.29 -2.16
C ALA A 134 6.82 0.69 -2.64
N VAL A 135 6.65 0.86 -3.95
CA VAL A 135 5.71 1.84 -4.52
C VAL A 135 4.26 1.55 -4.12
N TRP A 136 3.89 0.28 -4.00
CA TRP A 136 2.60 -0.09 -3.45
C TRP A 136 2.43 0.44 -2.02
N SER A 137 3.41 0.21 -1.15
CA SER A 137 3.32 0.63 0.26
C SER A 137 3.29 2.16 0.40
N TRP A 138 4.08 2.90 -0.40
CA TRP A 138 4.06 4.37 -0.36
C TRP A 138 2.66 4.93 -0.58
N ASN A 139 1.95 4.38 -1.55
CA ASN A 139 0.61 4.84 -1.86
C ASN A 139 -0.44 4.30 -0.87
N THR A 140 -0.36 3.02 -0.53
CA THR A 140 -1.35 2.35 0.32
C THR A 140 -1.35 2.91 1.74
N MET A 141 -0.18 3.03 2.39
CA MET A 141 -0.10 3.44 3.79
C MET A 141 -0.61 4.87 3.98
N LEU A 142 -0.30 5.76 3.04
CA LEU A 142 -0.81 7.13 3.06
C LEU A 142 -2.31 7.19 2.78
N ALA A 143 -2.80 6.47 1.78
CA ALA A 143 -4.23 6.40 1.47
C ALA A 143 -5.03 5.85 2.67
N TRP A 144 -4.54 4.81 3.32
CA TRP A 144 -5.22 4.19 4.46
C TRP A 144 -5.36 5.14 5.66
N ILE A 145 -4.31 5.88 6.02
CA ILE A 145 -4.44 6.87 7.11
C ILE A 145 -5.37 8.02 6.75
N CYS A 146 -5.52 8.35 5.47
CA CYS A 146 -6.49 9.33 4.98
C CYS A 146 -7.93 8.80 5.02
N GLY A 147 -8.13 7.48 5.11
CA GLY A 147 -9.43 6.84 5.19
C GLY A 147 -9.91 6.23 3.88
N ASP A 148 -9.02 6.13 2.91
CA ASP A 148 -9.27 5.47 1.63
C ASP A 148 -9.08 3.94 1.75
N VAL A 149 -9.67 3.19 0.83
CA VAL A 149 -9.46 1.76 0.64
C VAL A 149 -8.72 1.56 -0.68
N CYS A 150 -7.76 0.63 -0.72
CA CYS A 150 -6.91 0.46 -1.89
C CYS A 150 -7.17 -0.87 -2.59
N ILE A 151 -7.12 -0.84 -3.91
CA ILE A 151 -7.00 -2.03 -4.77
C ILE A 151 -5.67 -1.93 -5.49
N TRP A 152 -4.85 -2.96 -5.36
CA TRP A 152 -3.54 -3.01 -5.97
C TRP A 152 -3.49 -3.94 -7.17
N LYS A 153 -2.96 -3.42 -8.27
CA LYS A 153 -2.59 -4.19 -9.44
C LYS A 153 -1.06 -4.19 -9.56
N PRO A 154 -0.35 -5.23 -9.08
CA PRO A 154 1.09 -5.35 -9.25
C PRO A 154 1.47 -5.58 -10.72
N SER A 155 2.76 -5.45 -11.02
CA SER A 155 3.26 -5.79 -12.35
C SER A 155 3.14 -7.28 -12.63
N SER A 156 2.75 -7.63 -13.85
CA SER A 156 2.73 -9.02 -14.32
C SER A 156 4.12 -9.65 -14.48
N LYS A 157 5.18 -8.85 -14.40
CA LYS A 157 6.57 -9.32 -14.44
C LYS A 157 7.11 -9.72 -13.06
N THR A 158 6.47 -9.28 -11.99
CA THR A 158 6.84 -9.56 -10.59
C THR A 158 5.61 -9.91 -9.76
N PRO A 159 4.82 -10.93 -10.18
CA PRO A 159 3.55 -11.23 -9.54
C PRO A 159 3.71 -11.89 -8.16
N LEU A 160 4.80 -12.63 -7.92
CA LEU A 160 5.03 -13.32 -6.63
C LEU A 160 5.29 -12.32 -5.51
N CYS A 161 5.97 -11.21 -5.79
CA CYS A 161 6.14 -10.10 -4.84
C CYS A 161 4.78 -9.54 -4.37
N GLY A 162 3.82 -9.40 -5.30
CA GLY A 162 2.47 -8.96 -4.97
C GLY A 162 1.73 -9.94 -4.05
N VAL A 163 1.80 -11.25 -4.36
CA VAL A 163 1.19 -12.30 -3.52
C VAL A 163 1.85 -12.36 -2.15
N ALA A 164 3.18 -12.25 -2.08
CA ALA A 164 3.91 -12.26 -0.81
C ALA A 164 3.51 -11.09 0.09
N CYS A 165 3.40 -9.87 -0.46
CA CYS A 165 2.90 -8.71 0.30
C CYS A 165 1.50 -8.96 0.85
N GLN A 166 0.59 -9.50 0.03
CA GLN A 166 -0.79 -9.79 0.46
C GLN A 166 -0.84 -10.85 1.58
N ASN A 167 0.11 -11.78 1.64
CA ASN A 167 0.16 -12.80 2.68
C ASN A 167 0.79 -12.31 3.99
N ILE A 168 1.58 -11.24 3.96
CA ILE A 168 2.19 -10.63 5.15
C ILE A 168 1.18 -9.72 5.88
N ILE A 169 0.24 -9.16 5.14
CA ILE A 169 -0.78 -8.21 5.58
C ILE A 169 -2.06 -8.93 6.00
#